data_d8c72dac6de49455a1b8fdf789885f3c
#
_entry.id   d8c72dac6de49455a1b8fdf789885f3c
#
_cell.length_a   1.000
_cell.length_b   1.000
_cell.length_c   1.000
_cell.angle_alpha   90.00
_cell.angle_beta   90.00
_cell.angle_gamma   90.00
#
_symmetry.space_group_name_H-M   'P 1'
#
loop_
_entity.id
_entity.type
_entity.pdbx_description
1 polymer ?
#
loop_
_entity_poly.entity_id
_entity_poly.type
_entity_poly.pdbx_seq_one_letter_code
_entity_poly.pdbx_strand_id
1 'polypeptide(L)'
;FISKGNGHFVAVPSAVGKDVTITVTARDKGQTRTMPPFVFHVRKLPDPTAYLALGTNRYRGGALSKASLMGATGIHAAIDDGLLDIPFKVLSFETVFFDNMGNAVPLASAGANFSQRQREEFRRLSRNRRFYISHIKAVGPDGITRNLSAAMEVIVR
;
A
#
# COMPACT_ATOMS: atom_id res chain seq x y z
N PHE A 1 -18.92 -16.52 -2.43
CA PHE A 1 -18.07 -17.66 -2.84
C PHE A 1 -17.87 -17.64 -4.35
N ILE A 2 -16.61 -17.84 -4.76
CA ILE A 2 -16.23 -17.95 -6.16
C ILE A 2 -15.64 -19.36 -6.35
N SER A 3 -16.27 -20.18 -7.19
CA SER A 3 -15.73 -21.50 -7.53
C SER A 3 -14.52 -21.38 -8.47
N LYS A 4 -13.46 -22.09 -8.17
CA LYS A 4 -12.25 -22.20 -9.02
C LYS A 4 -12.12 -23.56 -9.70
N GLY A 5 -13.14 -24.41 -9.54
CA GLY A 5 -13.15 -25.79 -10.03
C GLY A 5 -12.40 -26.77 -9.10
N ASN A 6 -12.58 -28.07 -9.36
CA ASN A 6 -11.91 -29.15 -8.60
C ASN A 6 -12.09 -29.07 -7.06
N GLY A 7 -13.25 -28.59 -6.60
CA GLY A 7 -13.52 -28.46 -5.17
C GLY A 7 -12.86 -27.24 -4.50
N HIS A 8 -12.20 -26.37 -5.26
CA HIS A 8 -11.60 -25.15 -4.74
C HIS A 8 -12.57 -23.97 -4.82
N PHE A 9 -12.70 -23.25 -3.71
CA PHE A 9 -13.54 -22.05 -3.58
C PHE A 9 -12.77 -20.92 -2.94
N VAL A 10 -13.09 -19.69 -3.36
CA VAL A 10 -12.59 -18.47 -2.72
C VAL A 10 -13.75 -17.78 -2.05
N ALA A 11 -13.63 -17.50 -0.77
CA ALA A 11 -14.57 -16.68 -0.01
C ALA A 11 -14.02 -15.26 0.15
N VAL A 12 -14.81 -14.28 -0.28
CA VAL A 12 -14.47 -12.85 -0.11
C VAL A 12 -15.53 -12.23 0.79
N PRO A 13 -15.29 -12.18 2.11
CA PRO A 13 -16.24 -11.56 3.03
C PRO A 13 -16.23 -10.03 2.88
N SER A 14 -17.39 -9.40 2.94
CA SER A 14 -17.55 -7.95 2.83
C SER A 14 -17.87 -7.27 4.18
N ALA A 15 -18.30 -8.03 5.17
CA ALA A 15 -18.73 -7.49 6.47
C ALA A 15 -17.62 -7.63 7.51
N VAL A 16 -16.90 -6.55 7.76
CA VAL A 16 -15.88 -6.48 8.81
C VAL A 16 -16.52 -6.52 10.21
N GLY A 17 -15.87 -7.20 11.14
CA GLY A 17 -16.32 -7.34 12.54
C GLY A 17 -17.39 -8.40 12.75
N LYS A 18 -17.70 -9.19 11.73
CA LYS A 18 -18.64 -10.32 11.81
C LYS A 18 -17.94 -11.64 11.57
N ASP A 19 -18.54 -12.69 12.10
CA ASP A 19 -18.07 -14.05 11.81
C ASP A 19 -18.68 -14.54 10.50
N VAL A 20 -17.87 -15.28 9.75
CA VAL A 20 -18.31 -16.03 8.57
C VAL A 20 -18.19 -17.50 8.89
N THR A 21 -19.30 -18.21 8.75
CA THR A 21 -19.34 -19.66 8.95
C THR A 21 -19.33 -20.37 7.59
N ILE A 22 -18.41 -21.28 7.41
CA ILE A 22 -18.31 -22.13 6.22
C ILE A 22 -18.75 -23.53 6.61
N THR A 23 -19.81 -24.01 5.98
CA THR A 23 -20.33 -25.35 6.15
C THR A 23 -20.08 -26.15 4.87
N VAL A 24 -19.52 -27.33 5.01
CA VAL A 24 -19.28 -28.27 3.91
C VAL A 24 -20.24 -29.42 4.03
N THR A 25 -20.97 -29.70 2.96
CA THR A 25 -21.85 -30.84 2.85
C THR A 25 -21.33 -31.75 1.75
N ALA A 26 -21.06 -32.99 2.09
CA ALA A 26 -20.64 -34.02 1.14
C ALA A 26 -21.78 -35.01 0.90
N ARG A 27 -21.98 -35.41 -0.35
CA ARG A 27 -22.95 -36.44 -0.75
C ARG A 27 -22.20 -37.64 -1.33
N ASP A 28 -22.39 -38.80 -0.72
CA ASP A 28 -21.83 -40.07 -1.18
C ASP A 28 -22.88 -41.15 -1.15
N LYS A 29 -23.06 -41.88 -2.25
CA LYS A 29 -24.00 -42.99 -2.41
C LYS A 29 -25.42 -42.69 -1.89
N GLY A 30 -25.95 -41.53 -2.17
CA GLY A 30 -27.27 -41.05 -1.74
C GLY A 30 -27.35 -40.61 -0.27
N GLN A 31 -26.26 -40.67 0.46
CA GLN A 31 -26.16 -40.16 1.82
C GLN A 31 -25.51 -38.77 1.84
N THR A 32 -26.10 -37.89 2.63
CA THR A 32 -25.58 -36.53 2.82
C THR A 32 -24.89 -36.45 4.19
N ARG A 33 -23.62 -36.04 4.21
CA ARG A 33 -22.88 -35.74 5.43
C ARG A 33 -22.60 -34.24 5.51
N THR A 34 -22.90 -33.65 6.65
CA THR A 34 -22.54 -32.27 6.96
C THR A 34 -21.32 -32.28 7.87
N MET A 35 -20.25 -31.63 7.42
CA MET A 35 -19.03 -31.50 8.20
C MET A 35 -19.22 -30.47 9.32
N PRO A 36 -18.43 -30.53 10.42
CA PRO A 36 -18.42 -29.47 11.41
C PRO A 36 -18.18 -28.10 10.76
N PRO A 37 -18.88 -27.03 11.20
CA PRO A 37 -18.72 -25.71 10.62
C PRO A 37 -17.35 -25.11 10.97
N PHE A 38 -16.78 -24.38 10.01
CA PHE A 38 -15.59 -23.56 10.23
C PHE A 38 -16.02 -22.10 10.41
N VAL A 39 -15.63 -21.50 11.53
CA VAL A 39 -15.96 -20.11 11.85
C VAL A 39 -14.72 -19.25 11.70
N PHE A 40 -14.82 -18.19 10.90
CA PHE A 40 -13.75 -17.23 10.67
C PHE A 40 -14.22 -15.82 11.07
N HIS A 41 -13.43 -15.16 11.88
CA HIS A 41 -13.68 -13.77 12.25
C HIS A 41 -13.09 -12.82 11.20
N VAL A 42 -13.94 -12.01 10.56
CA VAL A 42 -13.53 -11.06 9.52
C VAL A 42 -12.97 -9.80 10.16
N ARG A 43 -11.69 -9.54 9.98
CA ARG A 43 -11.02 -8.35 10.48
C ARG A 43 -10.76 -7.35 9.36
N LYS A 44 -10.72 -6.05 9.72
CA LYS A 44 -10.26 -5.01 8.82
C LYS A 44 -8.77 -5.22 8.53
N LEU A 45 -8.37 -4.99 7.28
CA LEU A 45 -6.95 -4.94 6.94
C LEU A 45 -6.27 -3.79 7.69
N PRO A 46 -5.06 -4.00 8.22
CA PRO A 46 -4.27 -2.90 8.79
C PRO A 46 -3.89 -1.88 7.72
N ASP A 47 -3.43 -0.71 8.14
CA ASP A 47 -2.96 0.29 7.21
C ASP A 47 -1.63 -0.13 6.58
N PRO A 48 -1.44 0.11 5.27
CA PRO A 48 -0.20 -0.20 4.59
C PRO A 48 0.89 0.80 4.96
N THR A 49 2.14 0.43 4.68
CA THR A 49 3.30 1.32 4.75
C THR A 49 3.69 1.78 3.36
N ALA A 50 3.94 3.07 3.19
CA ALA A 50 4.43 3.63 1.94
C ALA A 50 5.95 3.45 1.81
N TYR A 51 6.42 3.26 0.58
CA TYR A 51 7.85 3.11 0.27
C TYR A 51 8.19 3.55 -1.15
N LEU A 52 9.47 3.84 -1.39
CA LEU A 52 10.05 3.93 -2.73
C LEU A 52 10.65 2.58 -3.10
N ALA A 53 10.35 2.08 -4.29
CA ALA A 53 11.00 0.89 -4.81
C ALA A 53 12.37 1.26 -5.41
N LEU A 54 13.44 0.74 -4.81
CA LEU A 54 14.82 0.92 -5.25
C LEU A 54 15.40 -0.47 -5.58
N GLY A 55 15.12 -0.94 -6.80
CA GLY A 55 15.40 -2.32 -7.16
C GLY A 55 14.58 -3.28 -6.30
N THR A 56 15.24 -4.16 -5.56
CA THR A 56 14.61 -5.08 -4.61
C THR A 56 14.38 -4.50 -3.21
N ASN A 57 14.93 -3.32 -2.93
CA ASN A 57 14.85 -2.67 -1.63
C ASN A 57 13.64 -1.74 -1.54
N ARG A 58 13.00 -1.73 -0.37
CA ARG A 58 11.90 -0.82 -0.03
C ARG A 58 12.43 0.29 0.87
N TYR A 59 12.57 1.49 0.32
CA TYR A 59 13.04 2.65 1.06
C TYR A 59 11.85 3.36 1.71
N ARG A 60 11.93 3.58 3.03
CA ARG A 60 10.84 4.17 3.83
C ARG A 60 11.20 5.49 4.50
N GLY A 61 12.36 6.04 4.20
CA GLY A 61 12.81 7.32 4.75
C GLY A 61 14.29 7.31 5.12
N GLY A 62 14.84 8.49 5.37
CA GLY A 62 16.22 8.72 5.74
C GLY A 62 17.09 9.15 4.58
N ALA A 63 18.37 8.83 4.65
CA ALA A 63 19.34 9.23 3.64
C ALA A 63 19.16 8.44 2.33
N LEU A 64 19.17 9.15 1.21
CA LEU A 64 19.03 8.59 -0.11
C LEU A 64 19.97 9.29 -1.10
N SER A 65 20.68 8.51 -1.92
CA SER A 65 21.51 9.09 -2.97
C SER A 65 20.66 9.81 -4.02
N LYS A 66 21.16 10.90 -4.57
CA LYS A 66 20.46 11.62 -5.63
C LYS A 66 20.20 10.73 -6.85
N ALA A 67 21.15 9.85 -7.19
CA ALA A 67 20.98 8.90 -8.29
C ALA A 67 19.82 7.95 -8.07
N SER A 68 19.68 7.40 -6.85
CA SER A 68 18.56 6.54 -6.48
C SER A 68 17.22 7.29 -6.51
N LEU A 69 17.19 8.52 -6.02
CA LEU A 69 16.00 9.37 -6.09
C LEU A 69 15.57 9.65 -7.53
N MET A 70 16.51 9.97 -8.39
CA MET A 70 16.23 10.23 -9.82
C MET A 70 15.77 8.98 -10.57
N GLY A 71 16.19 7.79 -10.12
CA GLY A 71 15.75 6.51 -10.66
C GLY A 71 14.38 6.04 -10.14
N ALA A 72 13.89 6.60 -9.06
CA ALA A 72 12.59 6.24 -8.51
C ALA A 72 11.45 6.79 -9.39
N THR A 73 10.45 5.95 -9.67
CA THR A 73 9.32 6.31 -10.55
C THR A 73 8.13 6.87 -9.79
N GLY A 74 7.94 6.45 -8.54
CA GLY A 74 6.79 6.84 -7.74
C GLY A 74 6.76 6.17 -6.37
N ILE A 75 5.59 6.26 -5.74
CA ILE A 75 5.32 5.75 -4.41
C ILE A 75 4.54 4.45 -4.51
N HIS A 76 4.92 3.50 -3.68
CA HIS A 76 4.22 2.24 -3.48
C HIS A 76 3.70 2.15 -2.06
N ALA A 77 2.71 1.33 -1.83
CA ALA A 77 2.22 1.02 -0.50
C ALA A 77 1.85 -0.46 -0.41
N ALA A 78 2.18 -1.08 0.71
CA ALA A 78 1.85 -2.47 0.97
C ALA A 78 1.78 -2.76 2.47
N ILE A 79 1.04 -3.79 2.82
CA ILE A 79 1.22 -4.48 4.10
C ILE A 79 2.34 -5.48 3.89
N ASP A 80 3.41 -5.37 4.64
CA ASP A 80 4.55 -6.29 4.60
C ASP A 80 5.11 -6.55 6.00
N ASP A 81 4.26 -7.04 6.87
CA ASP A 81 4.57 -7.29 8.28
C ASP A 81 5.23 -8.66 8.55
N GLY A 82 5.59 -9.39 7.51
CA GLY A 82 6.16 -10.74 7.56
C GLY A 82 5.09 -11.85 7.60
N LEU A 83 3.84 -11.51 7.88
CA LEU A 83 2.70 -12.44 7.84
C LEU A 83 1.84 -12.22 6.60
N LEU A 84 1.69 -10.97 6.21
CA LEU A 84 0.92 -10.56 5.04
C LEU A 84 1.83 -9.81 4.07
N ASP A 85 1.67 -10.07 2.79
CA ASP A 85 2.25 -9.28 1.71
C ASP A 85 1.12 -8.88 0.75
N ILE A 86 0.51 -7.73 1.04
CA ILE A 86 -0.67 -7.26 0.34
C ILE A 86 -0.37 -5.89 -0.28
N PRO A 87 -0.30 -5.79 -1.62
CA PRO A 87 -0.10 -4.52 -2.29
C PRO A 87 -1.36 -3.65 -2.23
N PHE A 88 -1.15 -2.34 -2.09
CA PHE A 88 -2.18 -1.31 -2.19
C PHE A 88 -1.91 -0.44 -3.40
N LYS A 89 -2.97 0.09 -4.00
CA LYS A 89 -2.87 1.07 -5.08
C LYS A 89 -2.79 2.47 -4.50
N VAL A 90 -1.72 3.20 -4.78
CA VAL A 90 -1.59 4.61 -4.42
C VAL A 90 -2.41 5.46 -5.39
N LEU A 91 -3.32 6.25 -4.86
CA LEU A 91 -4.24 7.10 -5.62
C LEU A 91 -3.70 8.51 -5.81
N SER A 92 -3.04 9.04 -4.79
CA SER A 92 -2.43 10.37 -4.79
C SER A 92 -1.43 10.50 -3.66
N PHE A 93 -0.55 11.46 -3.76
CA PHE A 93 0.36 11.86 -2.69
C PHE A 93 0.85 13.28 -2.93
N GLU A 94 1.59 13.82 -1.96
CA GLU A 94 2.17 15.15 -2.00
C GLU A 94 3.64 15.09 -1.62
N THR A 95 4.48 15.85 -2.32
CA THR A 95 5.86 16.13 -1.91
C THR A 95 5.95 17.54 -1.39
N VAL A 96 6.62 17.74 -0.27
CA VAL A 96 6.81 19.06 0.33
C VAL A 96 8.29 19.41 0.29
N PHE A 97 8.62 20.37 -0.57
CA PHE A 97 9.95 20.96 -0.66
C PHE A 97 10.02 22.25 0.15
N PHE A 98 11.22 22.80 0.30
CA PHE A 98 11.44 24.07 0.99
C PHE A 98 12.19 25.03 0.06
N ASP A 99 11.72 26.25 -0.02
CA ASP A 99 12.41 27.30 -0.75
C ASP A 99 13.63 27.84 0.03
N ASN A 100 14.35 28.80 -0.57
CA ASN A 100 15.54 29.40 0.06
C ASN A 100 15.23 30.16 1.36
N MET A 101 13.98 30.54 1.58
CA MET A 101 13.51 31.22 2.80
C MET A 101 12.96 30.24 3.85
N GLY A 102 12.97 28.93 3.54
CA GLY A 102 12.44 27.89 4.43
C GLY A 102 10.92 27.70 4.35
N ASN A 103 10.24 28.31 3.38
CA ASN A 103 8.81 28.14 3.19
C ASN A 103 8.52 26.78 2.54
N ALA A 104 7.46 26.12 3.01
CA ALA A 104 7.01 24.88 2.44
C ALA A 104 6.38 25.09 1.06
N VAL A 105 6.79 24.28 0.09
CA VAL A 105 6.28 24.25 -1.29
C VAL A 105 5.71 22.88 -1.57
N PRO A 106 4.41 22.67 -1.36
CA PRO A 106 3.77 21.38 -1.62
C PRO A 106 3.50 21.20 -3.12
N LEU A 107 3.79 20.01 -3.63
CA LEU A 107 3.47 19.59 -4.99
C LEU A 107 2.71 18.28 -4.96
N ALA A 108 1.47 18.30 -5.41
CA ALA A 108 0.62 17.13 -5.46
C ALA A 108 0.89 16.29 -6.73
N SER A 109 0.70 14.99 -6.60
CA SER A 109 0.68 14.05 -7.72
C SER A 109 -0.64 13.29 -7.73
N ALA A 110 -1.25 13.21 -8.90
CA ALA A 110 -2.40 12.36 -9.14
C ALA A 110 -1.92 10.96 -9.57
N GLY A 111 -2.16 9.97 -8.71
CA GLY A 111 -1.68 8.61 -8.91
C GLY A 111 -0.41 8.31 -8.11
N ALA A 112 0.28 7.24 -8.48
CA ALA A 112 1.44 6.74 -7.77
C ALA A 112 2.78 7.31 -8.28
N ASN A 113 2.81 7.85 -9.48
CA ASN A 113 4.04 8.31 -10.13
C ASN A 113 4.35 9.76 -9.78
N PHE A 114 5.63 10.08 -9.71
CA PHE A 114 6.08 11.46 -9.58
C PHE A 114 5.70 12.30 -10.80
N SER A 115 5.16 13.48 -10.57
CA SER A 115 4.88 14.46 -11.62
C SER A 115 6.16 15.06 -12.20
N GLN A 116 6.05 15.68 -13.37
CA GLN A 116 7.17 16.39 -14.01
C GLN A 116 7.76 17.47 -13.09
N ARG A 117 6.90 18.25 -12.42
CA ARG A 117 7.33 19.28 -11.48
C ARG A 117 8.09 18.72 -10.29
N GLN A 118 7.63 17.61 -9.72
CA GLN A 118 8.34 16.93 -8.64
C GLN A 118 9.72 16.46 -9.08
N ARG A 119 9.83 15.89 -10.28
CA ARG A 119 11.13 15.45 -10.86
C ARG A 119 12.09 16.62 -11.09
N GLU A 120 11.59 17.77 -11.52
CA GLU A 120 12.39 18.99 -11.69
C GLU A 120 12.94 19.47 -10.35
N GLU A 121 12.13 19.44 -9.28
CA GLU A 121 12.59 19.75 -7.93
C GLU A 121 13.66 18.77 -7.45
N PHE A 122 13.52 17.47 -7.71
CA PHE A 122 14.56 16.50 -7.38
C PHE A 122 15.91 16.82 -8.03
N ARG A 123 15.92 17.29 -9.27
CA ARG A 123 17.15 17.71 -9.97
C ARG A 123 17.83 18.89 -9.30
N ARG A 124 17.04 19.80 -8.72
CA ARG A 124 17.54 21.03 -8.06
C ARG A 124 18.05 20.77 -6.65
N LEU A 125 17.67 19.65 -6.02
CA LEU A 125 18.10 19.35 -4.66
C LEU A 125 19.60 19.12 -4.60
N SER A 126 20.25 19.87 -3.71
CA SER A 126 21.67 19.69 -3.38
C SER A 126 21.83 18.71 -2.21
N ARG A 127 23.06 18.30 -1.98
CA ARG A 127 23.45 17.42 -0.87
C ARG A 127 22.97 17.99 0.47
N ASN A 128 22.50 17.11 1.36
CA ASN A 128 21.95 17.41 2.68
C ASN A 128 20.62 18.16 2.69
N ARG A 129 20.03 18.42 1.54
CA ARG A 129 18.66 18.93 1.46
C ARG A 129 17.68 17.81 1.75
N ARG A 130 16.56 18.19 2.38
CA ARG A 130 15.48 17.27 2.73
C ARG A 130 14.17 17.74 2.13
N PHE A 131 13.31 16.77 1.88
CA PHE A 131 11.91 16.98 1.53
C PHE A 131 11.05 15.89 2.16
N TYR A 132 9.76 16.07 2.15
CA TYR A 132 8.83 15.11 2.73
C TYR A 132 7.87 14.59 1.66
N ILE A 133 7.48 13.34 1.80
CA ILE A 133 6.39 12.74 1.05
C ILE A 133 5.27 12.47 2.03
N SER A 134 4.10 13.05 1.80
CA SER A 134 2.97 13.03 2.74
C SER A 134 1.63 12.97 2.02
N HIS A 135 0.55 12.98 2.78
CA HIS A 135 -0.83 12.95 2.27
C HIS A 135 -1.06 11.82 1.25
N ILE A 136 -0.49 10.65 1.55
CA ILE A 136 -0.59 9.48 0.68
C ILE A 136 -1.96 8.85 0.85
N LYS A 137 -2.71 8.76 -0.24
CA LYS A 137 -3.97 8.02 -0.32
C LYS A 137 -3.75 6.71 -1.04
N ALA A 138 -4.19 5.62 -0.43
CA ALA A 138 -4.08 4.29 -1.00
C ALA A 138 -5.36 3.49 -0.81
N VAL A 139 -5.65 2.61 -1.77
CA VAL A 139 -6.79 1.69 -1.71
C VAL A 139 -6.27 0.26 -1.77
N GLY A 140 -6.77 -0.57 -0.87
CA GLY A 140 -6.44 -1.98 -0.81
C GLY A 140 -7.43 -2.86 -1.57
N PRO A 141 -7.22 -4.19 -1.51
CA PRO A 141 -8.12 -5.16 -2.13
C PRO A 141 -9.53 -5.19 -1.50
N ASP A 142 -9.69 -4.61 -0.33
CA ASP A 142 -11.00 -4.42 0.34
C ASP A 142 -11.80 -3.23 -0.22
N GLY A 143 -11.24 -2.46 -1.17
CA GLY A 143 -11.88 -1.29 -1.75
C GLY A 143 -11.94 -0.07 -0.85
N ILE A 144 -11.35 -0.11 0.35
CA ILE A 144 -11.35 1.00 1.30
C ILE A 144 -10.18 1.91 1.03
N THR A 145 -10.46 3.20 0.77
CA THR A 145 -9.43 4.24 0.66
C THR A 145 -8.93 4.65 2.03
N ARG A 146 -7.62 4.68 2.19
CA ARG A 146 -6.94 5.08 3.42
C ARG A 146 -6.04 6.28 3.19
N ASN A 147 -6.03 7.18 4.16
CA ASN A 147 -5.06 8.26 4.24
C ASN A 147 -3.92 7.81 5.16
N LEU A 148 -2.72 7.69 4.64
CA LEU A 148 -1.55 7.30 5.43
C LEU A 148 -1.04 8.53 6.19
N SER A 149 -1.01 8.44 7.50
CA SER A 149 -0.63 9.57 8.38
C SER A 149 0.87 9.79 8.46
N ALA A 150 1.66 8.76 8.20
CA ALA A 150 3.11 8.83 8.30
C ALA A 150 3.70 9.56 7.09
N ALA A 151 4.41 10.66 7.33
CA ALA A 151 5.22 11.32 6.32
C ALA A 151 6.58 10.62 6.19
N MET A 152 7.07 10.53 4.96
CA MET A 152 8.40 10.00 4.66
C MET A 152 9.38 11.17 4.52
N GLU A 153 10.38 11.24 5.39
CA GLU A 153 11.46 12.21 5.25
C GLU A 153 12.54 11.64 4.33
N VAL A 154 12.94 12.41 3.34
CA VAL A 154 14.02 12.07 2.40
C VAL A 154 15.15 13.07 2.55
N ILE A 155 16.36 12.59 2.82
CA ILE A 155 17.57 13.40 2.95
C ILE A 155 18.51 13.02 1.80
N VAL A 156 18.78 13.98 0.92
CA VAL A 156 19.62 13.76 -0.27
C VAL A 156 21.11 13.69 0.11
N ARG A 157 21.80 12.66 -0.38
CA ARG A 157 23.25 12.46 -0.21
C ARG A 157 24.00 12.61 -1.52
#